data_abf2c84e686a4c2727e37940f8a6046a
#
_entry.id   abf2c84e686a4c2727e37940f8a6046a
#
_cell.length_a   1.000
_cell.length_b   1.000
_cell.length_c   1.000
_cell.angle_alpha   90.00
_cell.angle_beta   90.00
_cell.angle_gamma   90.00
#
_symmetry.space_group_name_H-M   'P 1'
#
loop_
_entity.id
_entity.type
_entity.pdbx_description
1 polymer ?
#
loop_
_entity_poly.entity_id
_entity_poly.type
_entity_poly.pdbx_seq_one_letter_code
_entity_poly.pdbx_strand_id
1 'polypeptide(L)'
;AYTYISKGNFRLQEKPIPQIEDSRDAIVRVTLGSICTSDLHIKHGSVPRAVPGITVGHEMVGIVEQTGTDVITVKPGDRVIINVETFCGECFFCKKGFVNNCTDPNGGWALGCRINGGQAEYVRVPYADSGLNRIPDTVSDEQALFVGDILATGFWAARISEITEDDTVLVIGAGPTGICTLLCVMLKKPKRIIVCEQSPERIQFVREHYPNVLVTAPGKCKEFVLEHSDHGGGRRGTRSCRKR
;
A
#
# COMPACT_ATOMS: atom_id res chain seq x y z
N ALA A 1 11.47 -16.39 -9.05
CA ALA A 1 11.02 -15.01 -9.08
C ALA A 1 10.04 -14.77 -10.24
N TYR A 2 9.00 -14.00 -10.00
CA TYR A 2 8.04 -13.61 -11.05
C TYR A 2 8.49 -12.30 -11.69
N THR A 3 8.87 -12.35 -12.95
CA THR A 3 9.64 -11.31 -13.63
C THR A 3 8.82 -10.62 -14.73
N TYR A 4 8.85 -9.28 -14.76
CA TYR A 4 8.32 -8.47 -15.86
C TYR A 4 9.29 -8.49 -17.04
N ILE A 5 8.88 -9.04 -18.16
CA ILE A 5 9.70 -9.11 -19.38
C ILE A 5 9.36 -7.95 -20.34
N SER A 6 8.07 -7.74 -20.58
CA SER A 6 7.54 -6.67 -21.44
C SER A 6 6.05 -6.54 -21.21
N LYS A 7 5.43 -5.54 -21.81
CA LYS A 7 3.97 -5.36 -21.77
C LYS A 7 3.24 -6.68 -22.10
N GLY A 8 2.37 -7.11 -21.22
CA GLY A 8 1.59 -8.34 -21.32
C GLY A 8 2.36 -9.63 -20.99
N ASN A 9 3.66 -9.57 -20.75
CA ASN A 9 4.52 -10.74 -20.61
C ASN A 9 5.24 -10.74 -19.26
N PHE A 10 4.73 -11.55 -18.33
CA PHE A 10 5.39 -11.88 -17.09
C PHE A 10 5.80 -13.35 -17.13
N ARG A 11 6.94 -13.71 -16.53
CA ARG A 11 7.44 -15.08 -16.50
C ARG A 11 7.99 -15.46 -15.13
N LEU A 12 7.77 -16.70 -14.74
CA LEU A 12 8.52 -17.32 -13.66
C LEU A 12 9.94 -17.63 -14.14
N GLN A 13 10.93 -17.13 -13.43
CA GLN A 13 12.35 -17.32 -13.77
C GLN A 13 13.16 -17.62 -12.50
N GLU A 14 14.19 -18.43 -12.66
CA GLU A 14 15.23 -18.53 -11.64
C GLU A 14 16.11 -17.28 -11.67
N LYS A 15 16.42 -16.75 -10.51
CA LYS A 15 17.32 -15.61 -10.32
C LYS A 15 18.28 -15.91 -9.17
N PRO A 16 19.49 -15.34 -9.19
CA PRO A 16 20.40 -15.46 -8.05
C PRO A 16 19.78 -14.83 -6.82
N ILE A 17 20.14 -15.36 -5.65
CA ILE A 17 19.78 -14.74 -4.37
C ILE A 17 20.42 -13.34 -4.34
N PRO A 18 19.65 -12.29 -4.03
CA PRO A 18 20.18 -10.94 -3.98
C PRO A 18 21.28 -10.80 -2.91
N GLN A 19 22.20 -9.87 -3.14
CA GLN A 19 23.32 -9.57 -2.23
C GLN A 19 23.15 -8.16 -1.65
N ILE A 20 23.80 -7.89 -0.52
CA ILE A 20 23.95 -6.53 0.02
C ILE A 20 24.79 -5.71 -0.97
N GLU A 21 24.25 -4.58 -1.41
CA GLU A 21 24.91 -3.64 -2.33
C GLU A 21 25.32 -2.33 -1.65
N ASP A 22 24.62 -1.95 -0.58
CA ASP A 22 24.89 -0.78 0.26
C ASP A 22 24.87 -1.19 1.74
N SER A 23 25.66 -0.52 2.58
CA SER A 23 25.74 -0.80 4.02
C SER A 23 24.39 -0.65 4.75
N ARG A 24 23.42 0.01 4.15
CA ARG A 24 22.06 0.24 4.66
C ARG A 24 21.02 -0.74 4.13
N ASP A 25 21.41 -1.75 3.35
CA ASP A 25 20.50 -2.75 2.79
C ASP A 25 20.19 -3.88 3.78
N ALA A 26 19.08 -4.56 3.55
CA ALA A 26 18.83 -5.88 4.12
C ALA A 26 18.39 -6.87 3.04
N ILE A 27 18.68 -8.15 3.25
CA ILE A 27 18.11 -9.26 2.49
C ILE A 27 17.02 -9.90 3.34
N VAL A 28 15.84 -10.01 2.79
CA VAL A 28 14.68 -10.61 3.45
C VAL A 28 14.25 -11.84 2.68
N ARG A 29 14.08 -12.96 3.40
CA ARG A 29 13.41 -14.15 2.89
C ARG A 29 11.91 -13.95 3.02
N VAL A 30 11.22 -13.88 1.88
CA VAL A 30 9.77 -13.63 1.83
C VAL A 30 9.02 -14.86 2.33
N THR A 31 8.13 -14.67 3.29
CA THR A 31 7.24 -15.72 3.83
C THR A 31 5.83 -15.63 3.26
N LEU A 32 5.38 -14.41 2.97
CA LEU A 32 4.07 -14.17 2.36
C LEU A 32 4.12 -12.89 1.50
N GLY A 33 3.48 -12.92 0.35
CA GLY A 33 3.34 -11.77 -0.54
C GLY A 33 1.96 -11.72 -1.17
N SER A 34 1.52 -10.53 -1.59
CA SER A 34 0.28 -10.35 -2.33
C SER A 34 0.51 -9.76 -3.73
N ILE A 35 -0.51 -9.90 -4.58
CA ILE A 35 -0.55 -9.26 -5.90
C ILE A 35 -1.40 -8.01 -5.78
N CYS A 36 -0.79 -6.87 -6.05
CA CYS A 36 -1.46 -5.58 -6.09
C CYS A 36 -2.00 -5.27 -7.50
N THR A 37 -3.02 -4.42 -7.57
CA THR A 37 -3.50 -3.87 -8.86
C THR A 37 -2.38 -3.13 -9.60
N SER A 38 -1.41 -2.56 -8.89
CA SER A 38 -0.23 -1.92 -9.47
C SER A 38 0.62 -2.88 -10.32
N ASP A 39 0.70 -4.16 -9.95
CA ASP A 39 1.39 -5.19 -10.75
C ASP A 39 0.65 -5.43 -12.07
N LEU A 40 -0.70 -5.39 -12.06
CA LEU A 40 -1.51 -5.45 -13.28
C LEU A 40 -1.31 -4.21 -14.14
N HIS A 41 -1.15 -3.03 -13.55
CA HIS A 41 -0.82 -1.82 -14.30
C HIS A 41 0.55 -1.91 -14.97
N ILE A 42 1.56 -2.50 -14.32
CA ILE A 42 2.85 -2.82 -14.94
C ILE A 42 2.63 -3.78 -16.11
N LYS A 43 1.90 -4.87 -15.89
CA LYS A 43 1.57 -5.86 -16.93
C LYS A 43 0.93 -5.22 -18.16
N HIS A 44 0.01 -4.29 -17.97
CA HIS A 44 -0.68 -3.63 -19.06
C HIS A 44 0.13 -2.48 -19.70
N GLY A 45 1.33 -2.19 -19.20
CA GLY A 45 2.19 -1.11 -19.70
C GLY A 45 1.72 0.30 -19.30
N SER A 46 0.89 0.41 -18.27
CA SER A 46 0.38 1.69 -17.77
C SER A 46 1.33 2.38 -16.79
N VAL A 47 2.46 1.76 -16.47
CA VAL A 47 3.52 2.29 -15.60
C VAL A 47 4.80 2.49 -16.43
N PRO A 48 5.01 3.68 -17.03
CA PRO A 48 6.14 3.91 -17.94
C PRO A 48 7.53 3.75 -17.31
N ARG A 49 7.62 3.91 -15.99
CA ARG A 49 8.88 3.77 -15.23
C ARG A 49 9.23 2.34 -14.84
N ALA A 50 8.34 1.38 -15.09
CA ALA A 50 8.63 -0.03 -14.82
C ALA A 50 9.74 -0.56 -15.74
N VAL A 51 10.74 -1.20 -15.15
CA VAL A 51 11.93 -1.66 -15.87
C VAL A 51 11.78 -3.13 -16.27
N PRO A 52 11.93 -3.48 -17.56
CA PRO A 52 11.97 -4.88 -17.99
C PRO A 52 13.09 -5.66 -17.29
N GLY A 53 12.83 -6.93 -16.97
CA GLY A 53 13.80 -7.81 -16.31
C GLY A 53 13.73 -7.81 -14.79
N ILE A 54 12.97 -6.90 -14.16
CA ILE A 54 12.82 -6.88 -12.71
C ILE A 54 11.85 -7.95 -12.19
N THR A 55 12.07 -8.41 -10.98
CA THR A 55 11.07 -9.13 -10.19
C THR A 55 9.98 -8.16 -9.75
N VAL A 56 8.71 -8.49 -9.96
CA VAL A 56 7.59 -7.65 -9.53
C VAL A 56 7.20 -7.91 -8.07
N GLY A 57 6.21 -7.18 -7.56
CA GLY A 57 5.69 -7.31 -6.20
C GLY A 57 6.31 -6.31 -5.21
N HIS A 58 5.46 -5.67 -4.45
CA HIS A 58 5.82 -4.64 -3.48
C HIS A 58 5.05 -4.75 -2.16
N GLU A 59 4.21 -5.76 -2.03
CA GLU A 59 3.48 -6.10 -0.80
C GLU A 59 3.97 -7.46 -0.30
N MET A 60 4.76 -7.48 0.78
CA MET A 60 5.30 -8.70 1.34
C MET A 60 5.71 -8.53 2.79
N VAL A 61 5.77 -9.67 3.47
CA VAL A 61 6.38 -9.86 4.79
C VAL A 61 7.42 -10.98 4.71
N GLY A 62 8.34 -11.01 5.64
CA GLY A 62 9.38 -12.03 5.65
C GLY A 62 10.25 -12.02 6.89
N ILE A 63 11.33 -12.76 6.81
CA ILE A 63 12.35 -12.89 7.85
C ILE A 63 13.66 -12.29 7.32
N VAL A 64 14.26 -11.40 8.09
CA VAL A 64 15.58 -10.84 7.77
C VAL A 64 16.62 -11.94 7.78
N GLU A 65 17.33 -12.13 6.68
CA GLU A 65 18.40 -13.12 6.55
C GLU A 65 19.79 -12.47 6.75
N GLN A 66 19.95 -11.25 6.23
CA GLN A 66 21.22 -10.52 6.29
C GLN A 66 20.94 -9.02 6.37
N THR A 67 21.82 -8.28 7.06
CA THR A 67 21.83 -6.82 7.09
C THR A 67 23.18 -6.27 6.68
N GLY A 68 23.17 -5.10 6.08
CA GLY A 68 24.38 -4.30 5.92
C GLY A 68 24.85 -3.76 7.28
N THR A 69 26.06 -3.24 7.30
CA THR A 69 26.75 -2.82 8.55
C THR A 69 26.11 -1.61 9.24
N ASP A 70 25.39 -0.77 8.50
CA ASP A 70 24.79 0.46 9.01
C ASP A 70 23.32 0.29 9.38
N VAL A 71 22.75 -0.92 9.24
CA VAL A 71 21.38 -1.22 9.65
C VAL A 71 21.32 -1.43 11.15
N ILE A 72 20.45 -0.68 11.84
CA ILE A 72 20.36 -0.66 13.30
C ILE A 72 18.98 -1.05 13.87
N THR A 73 17.92 -0.96 13.05
CA THR A 73 16.53 -1.17 13.54
C THR A 73 16.08 -2.60 13.50
N VAL A 74 16.70 -3.43 12.65
CA VAL A 74 16.40 -4.85 12.46
C VAL A 74 17.68 -5.68 12.42
N LYS A 75 17.55 -6.99 12.68
CA LYS A 75 18.65 -7.96 12.65
C LYS A 75 18.20 -9.27 12.02
N PRO A 76 19.14 -10.14 11.60
CA PRO A 76 18.82 -11.49 11.13
C PRO A 76 17.92 -12.24 12.13
N GLY A 77 16.88 -12.89 11.60
CA GLY A 77 15.84 -13.60 12.36
C GLY A 77 14.61 -12.75 12.70
N ASP A 78 14.64 -11.42 12.58
CA ASP A 78 13.47 -10.59 12.82
C ASP A 78 12.40 -10.82 11.73
N ARG A 79 11.13 -10.97 12.16
CA ARG A 79 9.97 -10.95 11.28
C ARG A 79 9.64 -9.50 10.92
N VAL A 80 9.50 -9.20 9.63
CA VAL A 80 9.37 -7.83 9.15
C VAL A 80 8.30 -7.66 8.09
N ILE A 81 7.66 -6.49 8.10
CA ILE A 81 6.90 -5.93 7.00
C ILE A 81 7.88 -5.15 6.13
N ILE A 82 7.81 -5.34 4.81
CA ILE A 82 8.54 -4.51 3.86
C ILE A 82 7.61 -3.37 3.40
N ASN A 83 8.07 -2.13 3.55
CA ASN A 83 7.33 -0.97 3.08
C ASN A 83 7.40 -0.89 1.55
N VAL A 84 6.28 -0.58 0.90
CA VAL A 84 6.23 -0.37 -0.56
C VAL A 84 7.17 0.73 -1.02
N GLU A 85 7.33 1.75 -0.20
CA GLU A 85 8.22 2.87 -0.46
C GLU A 85 9.45 2.82 0.46
N THR A 86 10.62 2.67 -0.14
CA THR A 86 11.91 2.86 0.50
C THR A 86 12.36 4.31 0.29
N PHE A 87 13.24 4.86 1.13
CA PHE A 87 13.67 6.23 0.96
C PHE A 87 15.01 6.54 1.65
N CYS A 88 15.80 7.41 1.05
CA CYS A 88 17.15 7.72 1.51
C CYS A 88 17.21 8.52 2.83
N GLY A 89 16.13 9.22 3.22
CA GLY A 89 16.10 10.08 4.41
C GLY A 89 16.79 11.45 4.24
N GLU A 90 17.62 11.64 3.22
CA GLU A 90 18.55 12.76 3.10
C GLU A 90 18.17 13.80 2.05
N CYS A 91 17.45 13.42 0.99
CA CYS A 91 17.08 14.33 -0.08
C CYS A 91 16.03 15.37 0.38
N PHE A 92 15.86 16.42 -0.43
CA PHE A 92 14.91 17.50 -0.13
C PHE A 92 13.52 16.98 0.22
N PHE A 93 12.99 16.05 -0.55
CA PHE A 93 11.64 15.53 -0.32
C PHE A 93 11.54 14.69 0.96
N CYS A 94 12.53 13.83 1.22
CA CYS A 94 12.57 13.04 2.46
C CYS A 94 12.61 13.93 3.70
N LYS A 95 13.47 14.97 3.71
CA LYS A 95 13.55 15.94 4.81
C LYS A 95 12.25 16.73 5.04
N LYS A 96 11.40 16.83 4.03
CA LYS A 96 10.06 17.47 4.11
C LYS A 96 8.93 16.48 4.43
N GLY A 97 9.22 15.18 4.60
CA GLY A 97 8.23 14.14 4.86
C GLY A 97 7.51 13.61 3.61
N PHE A 98 7.91 14.02 2.41
CA PHE A 98 7.34 13.54 1.15
C PHE A 98 8.19 12.39 0.58
N VAL A 99 8.31 11.31 1.34
CA VAL A 99 9.21 10.18 1.05
C VAL A 99 8.89 9.48 -0.28
N ASN A 100 7.63 9.49 -0.70
CA ASN A 100 7.18 8.99 -2.00
C ASN A 100 7.80 9.73 -3.20
N ASN A 101 8.29 10.94 -2.98
CA ASN A 101 9.01 11.75 -3.98
C ASN A 101 10.53 11.68 -3.80
N CYS A 102 11.05 10.69 -3.09
CA CYS A 102 12.48 10.50 -2.94
C CYS A 102 13.18 10.49 -4.30
N THR A 103 14.26 11.27 -4.42
CA THR A 103 15.01 11.41 -5.68
C THR A 103 16.07 10.34 -5.88
N ASP A 104 16.31 9.50 -4.88
CA ASP A 104 17.24 8.38 -5.01
C ASP A 104 16.68 7.30 -5.95
N PRO A 105 17.51 6.65 -6.78
CA PRO A 105 17.07 5.57 -7.68
C PRO A 105 16.37 4.41 -6.96
N ASN A 106 16.76 4.11 -5.72
CA ASN A 106 16.16 3.08 -4.88
C ASN A 106 15.01 3.60 -4.00
N GLY A 107 14.62 4.89 -4.13
CA GLY A 107 13.64 5.53 -3.28
C GLY A 107 12.25 5.67 -3.92
N GLY A 108 11.24 5.98 -3.11
CA GLY A 108 9.85 5.99 -3.51
C GLY A 108 9.37 4.59 -3.87
N TRP A 109 8.39 4.47 -4.73
CA TRP A 109 7.99 3.14 -5.24
C TRP A 109 9.05 2.60 -6.21
N ALA A 110 10.11 2.00 -5.65
CA ALA A 110 11.19 1.37 -6.40
C ALA A 110 11.03 -0.16 -6.46
N LEU A 111 10.74 -0.81 -5.33
CA LEU A 111 10.54 -2.25 -5.22
C LEU A 111 9.41 -2.74 -6.17
N GLY A 112 9.71 -3.75 -6.96
CA GLY A 112 8.77 -4.34 -7.92
C GLY A 112 8.42 -3.45 -9.11
N CYS A 113 9.07 -2.28 -9.26
CA CYS A 113 8.83 -1.35 -10.35
C CYS A 113 10.12 -0.95 -11.08
N ARG A 114 11.15 -0.50 -10.37
CA ARG A 114 12.45 -0.09 -10.92
C ARG A 114 13.59 -0.97 -10.47
N ILE A 115 13.45 -1.60 -9.33
CA ILE A 115 14.36 -2.61 -8.77
C ILE A 115 13.58 -3.88 -8.48
N ASN A 116 14.29 -4.99 -8.24
CA ASN A 116 13.65 -6.26 -7.94
C ASN A 116 12.76 -6.15 -6.69
N GLY A 117 11.54 -6.66 -6.79
CA GLY A 117 10.56 -6.75 -5.72
C GLY A 117 10.48 -8.14 -5.10
N GLY A 118 9.38 -8.39 -4.38
CA GLY A 118 9.22 -9.53 -3.49
C GLY A 118 8.33 -10.66 -3.99
N GLN A 119 7.89 -10.69 -5.25
CA GLN A 119 7.31 -11.92 -5.82
C GLN A 119 8.43 -12.92 -6.16
N ALA A 120 9.22 -13.27 -5.15
CA ALA A 120 10.36 -14.15 -5.14
C ALA A 120 10.58 -14.73 -3.74
N GLU A 121 11.50 -15.67 -3.59
CA GLU A 121 11.87 -16.22 -2.27
C GLU A 121 12.68 -15.23 -1.44
N TYR A 122 13.44 -14.34 -2.10
CA TYR A 122 14.29 -13.34 -1.44
C TYR A 122 14.16 -11.98 -2.13
N VAL A 123 14.28 -10.93 -1.34
CA VAL A 123 14.28 -9.55 -1.81
C VAL A 123 15.38 -8.74 -1.10
N ARG A 124 16.09 -7.90 -1.84
CA ARG A 124 16.94 -6.86 -1.27
C ARG A 124 16.10 -5.61 -1.00
N VAL A 125 16.13 -5.15 0.22
CA VAL A 125 15.42 -3.95 0.68
C VAL A 125 16.46 -2.85 0.93
N PRO A 126 16.54 -1.83 0.08
CA PRO A 126 17.41 -0.69 0.30
C PRO A 126 16.89 0.16 1.47
N TYR A 127 17.81 0.86 2.15
CA TYR A 127 17.46 1.71 3.29
C TYR A 127 16.64 0.94 4.34
N ALA A 128 17.13 -0.20 4.79
CA ALA A 128 16.40 -1.16 5.62
C ALA A 128 15.79 -0.54 6.88
N ASP A 129 16.45 0.45 7.51
CA ASP A 129 15.93 1.13 8.70
C ASP A 129 14.64 1.93 8.43
N SER A 130 14.39 2.34 7.19
CA SER A 130 13.13 2.98 6.77
C SER A 130 12.24 2.03 5.97
N GLY A 131 12.82 1.02 5.33
CA GLY A 131 12.14 0.05 4.48
C GLY A 131 11.52 -1.12 5.21
N LEU A 132 11.89 -1.36 6.48
CA LEU A 132 11.46 -2.51 7.27
C LEU A 132 10.84 -2.10 8.60
N ASN A 133 9.78 -2.80 9.01
CA ASN A 133 9.20 -2.68 10.34
C ASN A 133 9.03 -4.06 10.95
N ARG A 134 9.48 -4.25 12.19
CA ARG A 134 9.29 -5.53 12.90
C ARG A 134 7.83 -5.80 13.16
N ILE A 135 7.40 -7.04 12.90
CA ILE A 135 6.06 -7.52 13.19
C ILE A 135 5.97 -7.89 14.67
N PRO A 136 5.05 -7.32 15.45
CA PRO A 136 4.80 -7.75 16.82
C PRO A 136 4.40 -9.25 16.87
N ASP A 137 4.79 -9.95 17.93
CA ASP A 137 4.49 -11.39 18.08
C ASP A 137 2.99 -11.71 18.10
N THR A 138 2.16 -10.74 18.49
CA THR A 138 0.69 -10.85 18.52
C THR A 138 0.02 -10.65 17.15
N VAL A 139 0.79 -10.28 16.12
CA VAL A 139 0.29 -10.01 14.76
C VAL A 139 0.76 -11.13 13.83
N SER A 140 -0.18 -11.75 13.09
CA SER A 140 0.17 -12.77 12.09
C SER A 140 0.75 -12.14 10.82
N ASP A 141 1.42 -12.96 9.98
CA ASP A 141 1.94 -12.51 8.69
C ASP A 141 0.82 -12.03 7.76
N GLU A 142 -0.35 -12.69 7.78
CA GLU A 142 -1.53 -12.31 7.00
C GLU A 142 -2.09 -10.95 7.41
N GLN A 143 -2.11 -10.66 8.71
CA GLN A 143 -2.54 -9.33 9.21
C GLN A 143 -1.50 -8.26 8.88
N ALA A 144 -0.22 -8.59 9.00
CA ALA A 144 0.89 -7.67 8.75
C ALA A 144 1.05 -7.33 7.28
N LEU A 145 0.74 -8.26 6.37
CA LEU A 145 0.93 -8.12 4.92
C LEU A 145 0.34 -6.83 4.35
N PHE A 146 -0.86 -6.47 4.80
CA PHE A 146 -1.57 -5.29 4.28
C PHE A 146 -1.02 -3.96 4.81
N VAL A 147 -0.22 -4.00 5.88
CA VAL A 147 0.29 -2.78 6.53
C VAL A 147 1.32 -2.06 5.66
N GLY A 148 2.13 -2.80 4.89
CA GLY A 148 3.22 -2.24 4.08
C GLY A 148 2.77 -1.32 2.94
N ASP A 149 1.53 -1.46 2.44
CA ASP A 149 0.98 -0.66 1.34
C ASP A 149 -0.48 -0.25 1.58
N ILE A 150 -1.45 -1.14 1.34
CA ILE A 150 -2.86 -0.72 1.19
C ILE A 150 -3.47 -0.20 2.48
N LEU A 151 -3.08 -0.72 3.65
CA LEU A 151 -3.55 -0.19 4.92
C LEU A 151 -2.88 1.15 5.24
N ALA A 152 -1.58 1.30 4.96
CA ALA A 152 -0.87 2.57 5.09
C ALA A 152 -1.46 3.63 4.15
N THR A 153 -1.82 3.26 2.92
CA THR A 153 -2.52 4.12 1.95
C THR A 153 -3.88 4.56 2.50
N GLY A 154 -4.67 3.65 3.06
CA GLY A 154 -5.95 3.96 3.70
C GLY A 154 -5.80 4.88 4.92
N PHE A 155 -4.79 4.61 5.75
CA PHE A 155 -4.48 5.44 6.91
C PHE A 155 -4.07 6.87 6.49
N TRP A 156 -3.22 7.00 5.47
CA TRP A 156 -2.84 8.30 4.92
C TRP A 156 -4.06 9.06 4.39
N ALA A 157 -4.93 8.41 3.61
CA ALA A 157 -6.16 9.01 3.13
C ALA A 157 -7.04 9.53 4.28
N ALA A 158 -7.27 8.74 5.32
CA ALA A 158 -8.04 9.15 6.50
C ALA A 158 -7.36 10.30 7.27
N ARG A 159 -6.01 10.32 7.32
CA ARG A 159 -5.25 11.38 7.99
C ARG A 159 -5.35 12.73 7.29
N ILE A 160 -5.11 12.77 5.95
CA ILE A 160 -5.15 14.02 5.19
C ILE A 160 -6.57 14.58 4.99
N SER A 161 -7.58 13.77 5.27
CA SER A 161 -8.99 14.18 5.20
C SER A 161 -9.42 15.00 6.43
N GLU A 162 -8.58 15.08 7.45
CA GLU A 162 -8.86 15.84 8.68
C GLU A 162 -10.25 15.56 9.28
N ILE A 163 -10.65 14.27 9.26
CA ILE A 163 -11.97 13.81 9.69
C ILE A 163 -12.23 14.11 11.14
N THR A 164 -13.40 14.69 11.43
CA THR A 164 -13.93 14.97 12.77
C THR A 164 -15.17 14.11 13.09
N GLU A 165 -15.61 14.10 14.34
CA GLU A 165 -16.78 13.34 14.78
C GLU A 165 -18.10 13.88 14.20
N ASP A 166 -18.15 15.13 13.72
CA ASP A 166 -19.32 15.73 13.10
C ASP A 166 -19.43 15.43 11.59
N ASP A 167 -18.41 14.85 10.99
CA ASP A 167 -18.36 14.66 9.55
C ASP A 167 -19.20 13.47 9.06
N THR A 168 -19.75 13.62 7.85
CA THR A 168 -20.23 12.52 7.02
C THR A 168 -19.16 12.23 5.98
N VAL A 169 -18.57 11.04 6.02
CA VAL A 169 -17.45 10.63 5.16
C VAL A 169 -17.96 9.74 4.03
N LEU A 170 -17.62 10.08 2.79
CA LEU A 170 -17.87 9.27 1.62
C LEU A 170 -16.60 8.55 1.18
N VAL A 171 -16.63 7.21 1.17
CA VAL A 171 -15.61 6.35 0.59
C VAL A 171 -16.12 5.83 -0.77
N ILE A 172 -15.37 6.10 -1.83
CA ILE A 172 -15.73 5.66 -3.18
C ILE A 172 -14.93 4.42 -3.54
N GLY A 173 -15.65 3.30 -3.70
CA GLY A 173 -15.11 1.97 -3.96
C GLY A 173 -14.90 1.16 -2.68
N ALA A 174 -15.30 -0.12 -2.72
CA ALA A 174 -15.10 -1.12 -1.67
C ALA A 174 -14.15 -2.26 -2.12
N GLY A 175 -13.18 -1.94 -2.97
CA GLY A 175 -12.04 -2.82 -3.24
C GLY A 175 -11.09 -2.86 -2.04
N PRO A 176 -10.00 -3.64 -2.09
CA PRO A 176 -9.07 -3.80 -0.96
C PRO A 176 -8.62 -2.48 -0.34
N THR A 177 -8.14 -1.53 -1.16
CA THR A 177 -7.74 -0.19 -0.68
C THR A 177 -8.91 0.59 -0.07
N GLY A 178 -10.14 0.47 -0.66
CA GLY A 178 -11.35 1.11 -0.13
C GLY A 178 -11.74 0.56 1.24
N ILE A 179 -11.66 -0.75 1.43
CA ILE A 179 -11.91 -1.40 2.73
C ILE A 179 -10.84 -0.99 3.76
N CYS A 180 -9.57 -0.97 3.41
CA CYS A 180 -8.51 -0.47 4.29
C CYS A 180 -8.72 1.01 4.66
N THR A 181 -9.18 1.83 3.70
CA THR A 181 -9.55 3.23 3.96
C THR A 181 -10.75 3.32 4.91
N LEU A 182 -11.78 2.50 4.69
CA LEU A 182 -12.95 2.42 5.58
C LEU A 182 -12.55 2.09 7.02
N LEU A 183 -11.70 1.10 7.23
CA LEU A 183 -11.18 0.73 8.55
C LEU A 183 -10.47 1.92 9.23
N CYS A 184 -9.62 2.63 8.48
CA CYS A 184 -8.92 3.80 9.01
C CYS A 184 -9.84 5.00 9.27
N VAL A 185 -10.88 5.19 8.45
CA VAL A 185 -11.94 6.19 8.68
C VAL A 185 -12.73 5.87 9.94
N MET A 186 -13.07 4.60 10.18
CA MET A 186 -13.78 4.17 11.40
C MET A 186 -13.02 4.51 12.68
N LEU A 187 -11.68 4.49 12.66
CA LEU A 187 -10.85 4.92 13.80
C LEU A 187 -11.02 6.39 14.16
N LYS A 188 -11.47 7.22 13.20
CA LYS A 188 -11.75 8.65 13.43
C LYS A 188 -13.15 8.91 14.01
N LYS A 189 -14.01 7.88 14.07
CA LYS A 189 -15.37 7.91 14.61
C LYS A 189 -16.24 9.06 14.03
N PRO A 190 -16.30 9.23 12.70
CA PRO A 190 -17.15 10.27 12.11
C PRO A 190 -18.62 9.98 12.42
N LYS A 191 -19.47 11.02 12.31
CA LYS A 191 -20.91 10.90 12.53
C LYS A 191 -21.57 9.86 11.63
N ARG A 192 -21.15 9.81 10.34
CA ARG A 192 -21.64 8.83 9.37
C ARG A 192 -20.53 8.43 8.40
N ILE A 193 -20.61 7.21 7.91
CA ILE A 193 -19.78 6.71 6.82
C ILE A 193 -20.70 6.19 5.73
N ILE A 194 -20.46 6.64 4.50
CA ILE A 194 -21.15 6.20 3.29
C ILE A 194 -20.12 5.55 2.38
N VAL A 195 -20.41 4.33 1.90
CA VAL A 195 -19.61 3.65 0.87
C VAL A 195 -20.39 3.66 -0.44
N CYS A 196 -19.78 4.16 -1.50
CA CYS A 196 -20.32 4.09 -2.87
C CYS A 196 -19.60 2.98 -3.64
N GLU A 197 -20.33 1.91 -3.99
CA GLU A 197 -19.76 0.75 -4.70
C GLU A 197 -20.73 0.27 -5.79
N GLN A 198 -20.19 -0.32 -6.87
CA GLN A 198 -20.99 -0.84 -7.99
C GLN A 198 -21.10 -2.38 -8.02
N SER A 199 -20.11 -3.11 -7.46
CA SER A 199 -20.12 -4.57 -7.42
C SER A 199 -21.12 -5.06 -6.38
N PRO A 200 -22.12 -5.89 -6.76
CA PRO A 200 -23.09 -6.46 -5.81
C PRO A 200 -22.42 -7.25 -4.68
N GLU A 201 -21.37 -8.01 -5.00
CA GLU A 201 -20.65 -8.84 -4.03
C GLU A 201 -19.95 -7.95 -2.97
N ARG A 202 -19.33 -6.86 -3.40
CA ARG A 202 -18.66 -5.93 -2.48
C ARG A 202 -19.66 -5.12 -1.66
N ILE A 203 -20.79 -4.75 -2.24
CA ILE A 203 -21.92 -4.14 -1.51
C ILE A 203 -22.41 -5.07 -0.41
N GLN A 204 -22.61 -6.34 -0.74
CA GLN A 204 -23.04 -7.35 0.23
C GLN A 204 -21.99 -7.51 1.33
N PHE A 205 -20.71 -7.64 0.98
CA PHE A 205 -19.61 -7.73 1.94
C PHE A 205 -19.59 -6.55 2.93
N VAL A 206 -19.75 -5.31 2.45
CA VAL A 206 -19.78 -4.13 3.34
C VAL A 206 -20.98 -4.18 4.27
N ARG A 207 -22.16 -4.55 3.79
CA ARG A 207 -23.39 -4.65 4.61
C ARG A 207 -23.29 -5.71 5.70
N GLU A 208 -22.68 -6.84 5.40
CA GLU A 208 -22.53 -7.96 6.33
C GLU A 208 -21.47 -7.68 7.41
N HIS A 209 -20.35 -7.07 7.04
CA HIS A 209 -19.21 -6.89 7.95
C HIS A 209 -19.18 -5.52 8.63
N TYR A 210 -19.88 -4.52 8.06
CA TYR A 210 -19.89 -3.14 8.57
C TYR A 210 -21.33 -2.60 8.65
N PRO A 211 -22.20 -3.14 9.54
CA PRO A 211 -23.64 -2.83 9.56
C PRO A 211 -23.98 -1.36 9.85
N ASN A 212 -23.04 -0.62 10.45
CA ASN A 212 -23.20 0.82 10.72
C ASN A 212 -22.78 1.73 9.55
N VAL A 213 -22.33 1.15 8.42
CA VAL A 213 -21.92 1.87 7.23
C VAL A 213 -23.06 1.91 6.22
N LEU A 214 -23.40 3.10 5.76
CA LEU A 214 -24.40 3.27 4.71
C LEU A 214 -23.80 2.93 3.34
N VAL A 215 -24.55 2.24 2.48
CA VAL A 215 -24.05 1.80 1.18
C VAL A 215 -24.97 2.29 0.07
N THR A 216 -24.39 2.87 -0.98
CA THR A 216 -25.10 3.35 -2.16
C THR A 216 -24.41 2.94 -3.46
N ALA A 217 -25.15 2.98 -4.57
CA ALA A 217 -24.61 2.76 -5.91
C ALA A 217 -24.22 4.09 -6.60
N PRO A 218 -23.27 4.09 -7.57
CA PRO A 218 -22.78 5.31 -8.22
C PRO A 218 -23.88 6.21 -8.78
N GLY A 219 -24.90 5.65 -9.44
CA GLY A 219 -25.99 6.41 -10.05
C GLY A 219 -26.87 7.19 -9.07
N LYS A 220 -26.85 6.82 -7.79
CA LYS A 220 -27.63 7.47 -6.71
C LYS A 220 -26.74 8.14 -5.66
N CYS A 221 -25.44 8.07 -5.84
CA CYS A 221 -24.46 8.47 -4.81
C CYS A 221 -24.64 9.94 -4.39
N LYS A 222 -24.81 10.87 -5.34
CA LYS A 222 -24.96 12.29 -5.03
C LYS A 222 -26.22 12.58 -4.19
N GLU A 223 -27.35 12.07 -4.61
CA GLU A 223 -28.63 12.26 -3.92
C GLU A 223 -28.58 11.63 -2.52
N PHE A 224 -28.07 10.41 -2.43
CA PHE A 224 -27.93 9.69 -1.18
C PHE A 224 -27.05 10.41 -0.17
N VAL A 225 -25.93 10.99 -0.62
CA VAL A 225 -25.05 11.81 0.25
C VAL A 225 -25.75 13.06 0.71
N LEU A 226 -26.50 13.76 -0.15
CA LEU A 226 -27.25 14.95 0.22
C LEU A 226 -28.34 14.66 1.25
N GLU A 227 -29.04 13.54 1.13
CA GLU A 227 -30.06 13.10 2.09
C GLU A 227 -29.51 12.72 3.46
N HIS A 228 -28.27 12.19 3.49
CA HIS A 228 -27.64 11.68 4.70
C HIS A 228 -26.55 12.60 5.28
N SER A 229 -26.37 13.81 4.72
CA SER A 229 -25.47 14.82 5.26
C SER A 229 -26.24 16.02 5.82
N ASP A 230 -25.84 16.51 6.98
CA ASP A 230 -26.57 17.58 7.70
C ASP A 230 -26.44 18.96 7.01
N HIS A 231 -25.53 19.14 6.05
CA HIS A 231 -25.20 20.43 5.43
C HIS A 231 -25.29 20.42 3.90
N GLY A 232 -26.14 19.59 3.33
CA GLY A 232 -26.37 19.57 1.90
C GLY A 232 -25.15 19.25 1.03
N GLY A 233 -24.26 18.39 1.54
CA GLY A 233 -23.08 17.91 0.81
C GLY A 233 -21.88 18.84 0.87
N GLY A 234 -20.95 18.44 1.66
CA GLY A 234 -19.53 18.64 1.58
C GLY A 234 -18.93 20.03 1.42
N ARG A 235 -18.50 20.63 2.50
CA ARG A 235 -17.46 21.68 2.48
C ARG A 235 -16.04 21.12 2.36
N ARG A 236 -15.83 19.82 2.54
CA ARG A 236 -14.51 19.16 2.41
C ARG A 236 -14.66 17.83 1.70
N GLY A 237 -14.69 17.85 0.36
CA GLY A 237 -14.49 16.63 -0.40
C GLY A 237 -13.06 16.15 -0.24
N THR A 238 -12.87 14.91 0.23
CA THR A 238 -11.58 14.24 0.07
C THR A 238 -11.27 14.16 -1.41
N ARG A 239 -10.29 14.93 -1.86
CA ARG A 239 -9.76 14.89 -3.22
C ARG A 239 -8.86 13.66 -3.41
N SER A 240 -9.31 12.47 -3.07
CA SER A 240 -8.66 11.24 -3.48
C SER A 240 -9.44 10.65 -4.65
N CYS A 241 -8.87 10.71 -5.81
CA CYS A 241 -9.37 10.29 -7.12
C CYS A 241 -10.16 11.33 -7.92
N ARG A 242 -9.54 12.42 -8.33
CA ARG A 242 -9.82 12.92 -9.67
C ARG A 242 -8.95 12.14 -10.66
N LYS A 243 -9.56 11.23 -11.42
CA LYS A 243 -9.00 10.82 -12.71
C LYS A 243 -8.82 12.08 -13.54
N ARG A 244 -7.60 12.39 -13.93
CA ARG A 244 -7.29 13.08 -15.19
C ARG A 244 -6.98 12.04 -16.24
#